data_54cf25db23289e8b3f045022a2ef07c4
#
_entry.id   54cf25db23289e8b3f045022a2ef07c4
#
_cell.length_a   1.000
_cell.length_b   1.000
_cell.length_c   1.000
_cell.angle_alpha   90.00
_cell.angle_beta   90.00
_cell.angle_gamma   90.00
#
_symmetry.space_group_name_H-M   'P 1'
#
loop_
_entity.id
_entity.type
_entity.pdbx_description
1 polymer ?
#
loop_
_entity_poly.entity_id
_entity_poly.type
_entity_poly.pdbx_seq_one_letter_code
_entity_poly.pdbx_strand_id
1 'polypeptide(L)'
;MMNIYEIAEDSFRINAYIPEYGLGFSQFLIRDEEPLLIHTGPRAMFPLVHEAVASLIDPSTLRWIGFSHFEADECGSLHEWQEAAPMATPVCSLVGKLVSVDDFAPKNPAKGMTDGEELTTGKHTFRFLQTPHVPHCWEAGLFHDTTTNTLYCSDLLHQNGDVEPLTSDSVTDRARQTMLEMEAGPLAGYLPYAVGTDTTLKRIAAEKPTTVATMHGSVYTGDGEKAILEYAAMLKEVCGA
;
A
#
# COMPACT_ATOMS: atom_id res chain seq x y z
N MET A 1 6.89 11.67 15.69
CA MET A 1 5.41 11.73 15.76
C MET A 1 4.89 11.43 14.38
N MET A 2 3.85 10.60 14.26
CA MET A 2 3.21 10.34 12.95
C MET A 2 2.31 11.52 12.58
N ASN A 3 2.29 11.83 11.28
CA ASN A 3 1.33 12.79 10.73
C ASN A 3 0.09 12.04 10.23
N ILE A 4 -1.09 12.59 10.50
CA ILE A 4 -2.37 11.97 10.13
C ILE A 4 -3.12 12.92 9.20
N TYR A 5 -3.56 12.40 8.05
CA TYR A 5 -4.32 13.15 7.05
C TYR A 5 -5.49 12.30 6.54
N GLU A 6 -6.69 12.85 6.52
CA GLU A 6 -7.82 12.21 5.84
C GLU A 6 -7.65 12.40 4.33
N ILE A 7 -7.61 11.28 3.58
CA ILE A 7 -7.35 11.27 2.13
C ILE A 7 -8.61 10.96 1.30
N ALA A 8 -9.61 10.37 1.94
CA ALA A 8 -10.96 10.12 1.44
C ALA A 8 -11.87 9.96 2.65
N GLU A 9 -13.20 9.89 2.46
CA GLU A 9 -14.15 9.71 3.55
C GLU A 9 -13.75 8.51 4.44
N ASP A 10 -13.62 8.76 5.75
CA ASP A 10 -13.20 7.77 6.77
C ASP A 10 -11.88 7.01 6.47
N SER A 11 -11.05 7.51 5.54
CA SER A 11 -9.76 6.92 5.14
C SER A 11 -8.61 7.84 5.51
N PHE A 12 -7.74 7.40 6.41
CA PHE A 12 -6.67 8.20 7.00
C PHE A 12 -5.30 7.66 6.60
N ARG A 13 -4.46 8.53 6.03
CA ARG A 13 -3.03 8.28 5.87
C ARG A 13 -2.33 8.59 7.18
N ILE A 14 -1.60 7.63 7.71
CA ILE A 14 -0.70 7.75 8.87
C ILE A 14 0.72 7.67 8.34
N ASN A 15 1.52 8.74 8.47
CA ASN A 15 2.82 8.84 7.81
C ASN A 15 3.91 9.36 8.74
N ALA A 16 5.11 8.80 8.60
CA ALA A 16 6.34 9.37 9.14
C ALA A 16 7.42 9.44 8.07
N TYR A 17 8.08 10.59 7.94
CA TYR A 17 9.33 10.72 7.21
C TYR A 17 10.49 10.30 8.10
N ILE A 18 11.36 9.43 7.60
CA ILE A 18 12.54 8.92 8.31
C ILE A 18 13.79 9.47 7.59
N PRO A 19 14.44 10.53 8.14
CA PRO A 19 15.54 11.20 7.47
C PRO A 19 16.73 10.29 7.14
N GLU A 20 16.99 9.27 7.97
CA GLU A 20 18.08 8.31 7.78
C GLU A 20 17.91 7.49 6.51
N TYR A 21 16.67 7.28 6.08
CA TYR A 21 16.34 6.56 4.84
C TYR A 21 16.00 7.53 3.69
N GLY A 22 15.79 8.82 4.00
CA GLY A 22 15.30 9.78 3.01
C GLY A 22 13.89 9.48 2.51
N LEU A 23 13.06 8.79 3.32
CA LEU A 23 11.83 8.14 2.88
C LEU A 23 10.69 8.34 3.87
N GLY A 24 9.50 8.59 3.34
CA GLY A 24 8.23 8.56 4.08
C GLY A 24 7.63 7.16 4.07
N PHE A 25 7.09 6.71 5.21
CA PHE A 25 6.35 5.45 5.33
C PHE A 25 4.89 5.75 5.66
N SER A 26 3.98 5.25 4.85
CA SER A 26 2.54 5.46 5.03
C SER A 26 1.82 4.15 5.34
N GLN A 27 0.95 4.20 6.35
CA GLN A 27 -0.07 3.22 6.63
C GLN A 27 -1.43 3.89 6.45
N PHE A 28 -2.45 3.12 6.11
CA PHE A 28 -3.78 3.68 5.87
C PHE A 28 -4.80 3.00 6.77
N LEU A 29 -5.48 3.81 7.60
CA LEU A 29 -6.57 3.34 8.43
C LEU A 29 -7.91 3.70 7.80
N ILE A 30 -8.73 2.72 7.59
CA ILE A 30 -10.12 2.89 7.20
C ILE A 30 -10.98 2.68 8.46
N ARG A 31 -11.66 3.76 8.88
CA ARG A 31 -12.53 3.79 10.04
C ARG A 31 -13.94 3.41 9.63
N ASP A 32 -14.33 2.17 9.92
CA ASP A 32 -15.62 1.63 9.52
C ASP A 32 -16.18 0.70 10.63
N GLU A 33 -17.29 0.01 10.38
CA GLU A 33 -17.88 -0.98 11.29
C GLU A 33 -16.88 -2.11 11.61
N GLU A 34 -16.16 -2.57 10.61
CA GLU A 34 -15.03 -3.50 10.70
C GLU A 34 -13.72 -2.80 10.27
N PRO A 35 -13.03 -2.05 11.17
CA PRO A 35 -11.90 -1.23 10.77
C PRO A 35 -10.78 -2.02 10.10
N LEU A 36 -10.20 -1.44 9.03
CA LEU A 36 -9.11 -2.00 8.26
C LEU A 36 -7.87 -1.11 8.36
N LEU A 37 -6.72 -1.72 8.68
CA LEU A 37 -5.40 -1.10 8.54
C LEU A 37 -4.72 -1.67 7.31
N ILE A 38 -4.39 -0.85 6.32
CA ILE A 38 -3.58 -1.25 5.16
C ILE A 38 -2.13 -0.84 5.41
N HIS A 39 -1.26 -1.82 5.38
CA HIS A 39 0.15 -1.82 5.79
C HIS A 39 0.34 -1.59 7.29
N THR A 40 1.31 -2.26 7.86
CA THR A 40 1.59 -2.21 9.30
C THR A 40 2.82 -1.38 9.64
N GLY A 41 3.68 -1.15 8.66
CA GLY A 41 5.02 -0.60 8.85
C GLY A 41 6.03 -1.64 9.36
N PRO A 42 7.33 -1.31 9.30
CA PRO A 42 8.37 -2.10 9.93
C PRO A 42 8.10 -2.30 11.43
N ARG A 43 8.57 -3.41 11.97
CA ARG A 43 8.36 -3.75 13.40
C ARG A 43 8.77 -2.63 14.36
N ALA A 44 9.86 -1.94 14.09
CA ALA A 44 10.32 -0.83 14.92
C ALA A 44 9.37 0.37 14.93
N MET A 45 8.51 0.52 13.93
CA MET A 45 7.53 1.61 13.84
C MET A 45 6.21 1.28 14.55
N PHE A 46 5.97 0.04 14.98
CA PHE A 46 4.72 -0.36 15.62
C PHE A 46 4.26 0.60 16.74
N PRO A 47 5.10 1.02 17.71
CA PRO A 47 4.63 1.91 18.79
C PRO A 47 4.08 3.24 18.27
N LEU A 48 4.69 3.79 17.22
CA LEU A 48 4.28 5.06 16.63
C LEU A 48 2.98 4.91 15.82
N VAL A 49 2.89 3.85 15.01
CA VAL A 49 1.68 3.57 14.21
C VAL A 49 0.50 3.23 15.14
N HIS A 50 0.74 2.45 16.19
CA HIS A 50 -0.27 2.10 17.19
C HIS A 50 -0.80 3.35 17.92
N GLU A 51 0.07 4.27 18.35
CA GLU A 51 -0.34 5.53 18.96
C GLU A 51 -1.20 6.38 18.01
N ALA A 52 -0.80 6.44 16.73
CA ALA A 52 -1.55 7.17 15.72
C ALA A 52 -2.93 6.54 15.46
N VAL A 53 -3.02 5.22 15.33
CA VAL A 53 -4.30 4.50 15.22
C VAL A 53 -5.16 4.71 16.46
N ALA A 54 -4.57 4.67 17.66
CA ALA A 54 -5.28 4.88 18.92
C ALA A 54 -5.88 6.30 19.05
N SER A 55 -5.37 7.28 18.32
CA SER A 55 -5.95 8.61 18.27
C SER A 55 -7.22 8.70 17.39
N LEU A 56 -7.48 7.69 16.55
CA LEU A 56 -8.59 7.64 15.60
C LEU A 56 -9.68 6.63 15.99
N ILE A 57 -9.26 5.48 16.50
CA ILE A 57 -10.13 4.37 16.94
C ILE A 57 -9.52 3.69 18.18
N ASP A 58 -10.28 2.81 18.84
CA ASP A 58 -9.68 1.82 19.76
C ASP A 58 -8.94 0.75 18.94
N PRO A 59 -7.60 0.62 19.02
CA PRO A 59 -6.85 -0.35 18.23
C PRO A 59 -7.32 -1.80 18.38
N SER A 60 -7.88 -2.16 19.55
CA SER A 60 -8.39 -3.51 19.81
C SER A 60 -9.61 -3.87 18.94
N THR A 61 -10.25 -2.87 18.32
CA THR A 61 -11.41 -3.04 17.44
C THR A 61 -11.01 -3.33 15.99
N LEU A 62 -9.73 -3.23 15.62
CA LEU A 62 -9.29 -3.60 14.28
C LEU A 62 -9.78 -5.01 13.92
N ARG A 63 -10.41 -5.12 12.76
CA ARG A 63 -10.94 -6.39 12.25
C ARG A 63 -10.10 -6.95 11.11
N TRP A 64 -9.48 -6.08 10.31
CA TRP A 64 -8.72 -6.45 9.14
C TRP A 64 -7.36 -5.76 9.12
N ILE A 65 -6.31 -6.48 8.69
CA ILE A 65 -4.96 -5.95 8.44
C ILE A 65 -4.58 -6.35 7.03
N GLY A 66 -4.71 -5.41 6.08
CA GLY A 66 -4.40 -5.62 4.67
C GLY A 66 -2.95 -5.27 4.35
N PHE A 67 -2.34 -5.98 3.42
CA PHE A 67 -1.05 -5.59 2.84
C PHE A 67 -0.91 -6.11 1.41
N SER A 68 -0.11 -5.40 0.61
CA SER A 68 0.02 -5.62 -0.82
C SER A 68 0.90 -6.83 -1.16
N HIS A 69 2.01 -6.98 -0.43
CA HIS A 69 3.00 -8.05 -0.60
C HIS A 69 3.77 -8.28 0.71
N PHE A 70 4.56 -9.35 0.74
CA PHE A 70 5.26 -9.77 1.96
C PHE A 70 6.63 -9.10 2.07
N GLU A 71 6.64 -7.89 2.62
CA GLU A 71 7.85 -7.12 2.93
C GLU A 71 7.74 -6.46 4.31
N ALA A 72 8.87 -6.03 4.87
CA ALA A 72 8.92 -5.56 6.25
C ALA A 72 8.11 -4.28 6.51
N ASP A 73 8.03 -3.39 5.56
CA ASP A 73 7.28 -2.14 5.69
C ASP A 73 5.79 -2.30 5.38
N GLU A 74 5.39 -3.34 4.67
CA GLU A 74 3.99 -3.72 4.49
C GLU A 74 3.42 -4.50 5.67
N CYS A 75 4.16 -5.49 6.18
CA CYS A 75 3.61 -6.41 7.18
C CYS A 75 4.55 -6.76 8.33
N GLY A 76 5.67 -6.04 8.52
CA GLY A 76 6.70 -6.38 9.50
C GLY A 76 6.26 -6.31 10.96
N SER A 77 5.25 -5.49 11.30
CA SER A 77 4.69 -5.44 12.66
C SER A 77 3.37 -6.22 12.81
N LEU A 78 3.09 -7.16 11.89
CA LEU A 78 1.84 -7.94 11.92
C LEU A 78 1.64 -8.71 13.23
N HIS A 79 2.71 -9.26 13.83
CA HIS A 79 2.64 -9.93 15.12
C HIS A 79 2.18 -9.00 16.25
N GLU A 80 2.77 -7.81 16.33
CA GLU A 80 2.44 -6.81 17.33
C GLU A 80 0.98 -6.36 17.18
N TRP A 81 0.50 -6.23 15.94
CA TRP A 81 -0.89 -5.91 15.68
C TRP A 81 -1.84 -7.05 16.08
N GLN A 82 -1.49 -8.31 15.84
CA GLN A 82 -2.31 -9.44 16.30
C GLN A 82 -2.32 -9.58 17.84
N GLU A 83 -1.32 -9.05 18.54
CA GLU A 83 -1.35 -8.95 20.02
C GLU A 83 -2.26 -7.79 20.48
N ALA A 84 -2.18 -6.63 19.85
CA ALA A 84 -2.97 -5.44 20.19
C ALA A 84 -4.45 -5.57 19.77
N ALA A 85 -4.72 -6.27 18.67
CA ALA A 85 -6.05 -6.51 18.09
C ALA A 85 -6.26 -8.02 17.86
N PRO A 86 -6.58 -8.80 18.90
CA PRO A 86 -6.65 -10.26 18.81
C PRO A 86 -7.68 -10.82 17.81
N MET A 87 -8.66 -10.00 17.42
CA MET A 87 -9.67 -10.36 16.43
C MET A 87 -9.31 -9.97 14.99
N ALA A 88 -8.20 -9.23 14.82
CA ALA A 88 -7.78 -8.79 13.49
C ALA A 88 -7.29 -9.98 12.65
N THR A 89 -7.82 -10.08 11.44
CA THR A 89 -7.45 -11.09 10.45
C THR A 89 -6.56 -10.45 9.38
N PRO A 90 -5.36 -10.99 9.12
CA PRO A 90 -4.55 -10.55 7.98
C PRO A 90 -5.28 -10.78 6.65
N VAL A 91 -5.14 -9.87 5.71
CA VAL A 91 -5.72 -9.95 4.36
C VAL A 91 -4.65 -9.67 3.33
N CYS A 92 -4.40 -10.63 2.44
CA CYS A 92 -3.40 -10.53 1.39
C CYS A 92 -3.78 -11.42 0.21
N SER A 93 -2.93 -11.52 -0.80
CA SER A 93 -3.16 -12.47 -1.89
C SER A 93 -3.24 -13.92 -1.37
N LEU A 94 -4.01 -14.76 -2.06
CA LEU A 94 -4.08 -16.19 -1.75
C LEU A 94 -2.69 -16.85 -1.78
N VAL A 95 -1.84 -16.43 -2.72
CA VAL A 95 -0.45 -16.94 -2.81
C VAL A 95 0.37 -16.50 -1.61
N GLY A 96 0.34 -15.21 -1.24
CA GLY A 96 1.03 -14.69 -0.06
C GLY A 96 0.62 -15.39 1.23
N LYS A 97 -0.71 -15.62 1.40
CA LYS A 97 -1.23 -16.44 2.51
C LYS A 97 -0.55 -17.81 2.58
N LEU A 98 -0.57 -18.56 1.47
CA LEU A 98 -0.14 -19.97 1.44
C LEU A 98 1.36 -20.15 1.59
N VAL A 99 2.17 -19.20 1.07
CA VAL A 99 3.62 -19.36 1.00
C VAL A 99 4.39 -18.64 2.11
N SER A 100 3.73 -17.70 2.80
CA SER A 100 4.42 -16.87 3.81
C SER A 100 3.59 -16.60 5.05
N VAL A 101 2.39 -16.02 4.89
CA VAL A 101 1.70 -15.33 5.99
C VAL A 101 1.17 -16.27 7.05
N ASP A 102 0.61 -17.42 6.67
CA ASP A 102 0.07 -18.39 7.63
C ASP A 102 1.16 -19.02 8.50
N ASP A 103 2.41 -19.10 8.01
CA ASP A 103 3.55 -19.55 8.80
C ASP A 103 4.15 -18.40 9.64
N PHE A 104 4.24 -17.21 9.04
CA PHE A 104 4.81 -16.03 9.71
C PHE A 104 3.92 -15.50 10.84
N ALA A 105 2.58 -15.48 10.66
CA ALA A 105 1.62 -14.91 11.60
C ALA A 105 0.50 -15.91 11.95
N PRO A 106 0.80 -17.01 12.63
CA PRO A 106 -0.12 -18.14 12.79
C PRO A 106 -1.26 -17.90 13.78
N LYS A 107 -1.28 -16.78 14.53
CA LYS A 107 -2.29 -16.53 15.58
C LYS A 107 -3.70 -16.48 14.99
N ASN A 108 -3.87 -15.73 13.91
CA ASN A 108 -5.10 -15.72 13.11
C ASN A 108 -4.72 -16.01 11.66
N PRO A 109 -5.14 -17.14 11.08
CA PRO A 109 -4.88 -17.44 9.67
C PRO A 109 -5.36 -16.33 8.75
N ALA A 110 -4.57 -15.99 7.74
CA ALA A 110 -4.91 -14.93 6.81
C ALA A 110 -6.15 -15.27 5.96
N LYS A 111 -6.94 -14.25 5.61
CA LYS A 111 -7.88 -14.30 4.49
C LYS A 111 -7.09 -14.10 3.20
N GLY A 112 -6.90 -15.17 2.43
CA GLY A 112 -6.31 -15.09 1.09
C GLY A 112 -7.33 -14.59 0.08
N MET A 113 -7.00 -13.53 -0.65
CA MET A 113 -7.84 -12.93 -1.68
C MET A 113 -7.40 -13.38 -3.07
N THR A 114 -8.37 -13.61 -3.95
CA THR A 114 -8.15 -13.84 -5.38
C THR A 114 -8.49 -12.58 -6.19
N ASP A 115 -8.09 -12.56 -7.47
CA ASP A 115 -8.32 -11.40 -8.33
C ASP A 115 -9.81 -11.06 -8.45
N GLY A 116 -10.15 -9.79 -8.24
CA GLY A 116 -11.53 -9.30 -8.27
C GLY A 116 -12.39 -9.65 -7.05
N GLU A 117 -11.86 -10.39 -6.07
CA GLU A 117 -12.60 -10.70 -4.84
C GLU A 117 -12.79 -9.43 -4.01
N GLU A 118 -13.95 -9.34 -3.35
CA GLU A 118 -14.31 -8.16 -2.55
C GLU A 118 -14.27 -8.46 -1.05
N LEU A 119 -13.80 -7.46 -0.29
CA LEU A 119 -13.85 -7.39 1.15
C LEU A 119 -14.70 -6.17 1.53
N THR A 120 -15.81 -6.38 2.25
CA THR A 120 -16.63 -5.29 2.79
C THR A 120 -16.32 -5.08 4.25
N THR A 121 -16.15 -3.83 4.67
CA THR A 121 -15.83 -3.44 6.05
C THR A 121 -17.01 -2.76 6.77
N GLY A 122 -18.12 -2.65 6.09
CA GLY A 122 -19.35 -1.96 6.50
C GLY A 122 -19.82 -1.04 5.37
N LYS A 123 -19.42 0.22 5.39
CA LYS A 123 -19.69 1.20 4.31
C LYS A 123 -18.77 1.03 3.12
N HIS A 124 -17.49 0.66 3.36
CA HIS A 124 -16.47 0.53 2.33
C HIS A 124 -16.45 -0.88 1.74
N THR A 125 -16.14 -0.97 0.45
CA THR A 125 -15.94 -2.22 -0.28
C THR A 125 -14.62 -2.17 -1.04
N PHE A 126 -13.73 -3.09 -0.71
CA PHE A 126 -12.40 -3.20 -1.29
C PHE A 126 -12.36 -4.33 -2.29
N ARG A 127 -12.11 -4.02 -3.57
CA ARG A 127 -11.77 -5.02 -4.58
C ARG A 127 -10.28 -5.31 -4.53
N PHE A 128 -9.92 -6.58 -4.45
CA PHE A 128 -8.54 -7.02 -4.52
C PHE A 128 -8.11 -7.18 -5.97
N LEU A 129 -7.04 -6.52 -6.36
CA LEU A 129 -6.43 -6.62 -7.68
C LEU A 129 -5.15 -7.45 -7.55
N GLN A 130 -5.13 -8.66 -8.06
CA GLN A 130 -3.91 -9.47 -8.06
C GLN A 130 -2.93 -8.91 -9.11
N THR A 131 -1.73 -8.54 -8.69
CA THR A 131 -0.75 -7.81 -9.51
C THR A 131 0.64 -8.45 -9.44
N PRO A 132 0.81 -9.72 -9.87
CA PRO A 132 2.10 -10.40 -9.76
C PRO A 132 3.25 -9.57 -10.34
N HIS A 133 4.33 -9.39 -9.54
CA HIS A 133 5.50 -8.56 -9.84
C HIS A 133 5.22 -7.07 -10.03
N VAL A 134 4.07 -6.55 -9.56
CA VAL A 134 3.73 -5.13 -9.63
C VAL A 134 3.15 -4.69 -8.28
N PRO A 135 3.85 -3.83 -7.53
CA PRO A 135 5.14 -3.17 -7.82
C PRO A 135 6.31 -4.13 -7.95
N HIS A 136 6.46 -5.09 -7.06
CA HIS A 136 7.41 -6.21 -7.08
C HIS A 136 6.78 -7.39 -6.31
N CYS A 137 7.55 -8.44 -6.00
CA CYS A 137 7.04 -9.67 -5.38
C CYS A 137 5.98 -10.40 -6.23
N TRP A 138 6.18 -11.70 -6.40
CA TRP A 138 5.37 -12.52 -7.30
C TRP A 138 3.95 -12.78 -6.79
N GLU A 139 3.72 -12.57 -5.49
CA GLU A 139 2.43 -12.71 -4.82
C GLU A 139 1.70 -11.38 -4.61
N ALA A 140 2.20 -10.26 -5.14
CA ALA A 140 1.67 -8.94 -4.92
C ALA A 140 0.20 -8.77 -5.37
N GLY A 141 -0.51 -7.89 -4.65
CA GLY A 141 -1.85 -7.43 -4.99
C GLY A 141 -2.17 -6.10 -4.32
N LEU A 142 -3.12 -5.38 -4.87
CA LEU A 142 -3.49 -4.04 -4.43
C LEU A 142 -4.95 -4.01 -3.98
N PHE A 143 -5.27 -3.06 -3.10
CA PHE A 143 -6.65 -2.82 -2.66
C PHE A 143 -7.22 -1.59 -3.36
N HIS A 144 -8.37 -1.75 -3.99
CA HIS A 144 -9.14 -0.65 -4.57
C HIS A 144 -10.44 -0.50 -3.79
N ASP A 145 -10.55 0.57 -2.98
CA ASP A 145 -11.82 0.95 -2.36
C ASP A 145 -12.77 1.51 -3.43
N THR A 146 -13.75 0.71 -3.80
CA THR A 146 -14.72 1.07 -4.83
C THR A 146 -15.75 2.08 -4.33
N THR A 147 -15.87 2.29 -3.01
CA THR A 147 -16.78 3.25 -2.39
C THR A 147 -16.27 4.67 -2.54
N THR A 148 -14.99 4.91 -2.24
CA THR A 148 -14.34 6.22 -2.35
C THR A 148 -13.54 6.39 -3.63
N ASN A 149 -13.44 5.33 -4.45
CA ASN A 149 -12.62 5.26 -5.65
C ASN A 149 -11.13 5.55 -5.35
N THR A 150 -10.63 4.95 -4.25
CA THR A 150 -9.25 5.08 -3.78
C THR A 150 -8.45 3.81 -4.04
N LEU A 151 -7.37 3.91 -4.79
CA LEU A 151 -6.42 2.82 -5.00
C LEU A 151 -5.27 2.92 -3.99
N TYR A 152 -5.11 1.92 -3.14
CA TYR A 152 -3.94 1.74 -2.28
C TYR A 152 -2.90 0.97 -3.08
N CYS A 153 -1.91 1.70 -3.61
CA CYS A 153 -1.05 1.19 -4.67
C CYS A 153 0.36 0.79 -4.20
N SER A 154 0.57 0.68 -2.87
CA SER A 154 1.85 0.26 -2.28
C SER A 154 3.00 1.12 -2.82
N ASP A 155 4.05 0.50 -3.36
CA ASP A 155 5.26 1.17 -3.85
C ASP A 155 5.13 1.75 -5.26
N LEU A 156 4.00 1.59 -5.92
CA LEU A 156 3.79 2.28 -7.19
C LEU A 156 3.80 3.80 -6.96
N LEU A 157 4.39 4.54 -7.89
CA LEU A 157 4.55 5.99 -7.78
C LEU A 157 5.43 6.42 -6.59
N HIS A 158 6.36 5.57 -6.17
CA HIS A 158 7.31 5.83 -5.08
C HIS A 158 8.08 7.15 -5.29
N GLN A 159 8.10 7.98 -4.26
CA GLN A 159 8.78 9.29 -4.25
C GLN A 159 9.64 9.40 -2.98
N ASN A 160 10.94 9.62 -3.16
CA ASN A 160 11.85 9.92 -2.06
C ASN A 160 11.62 11.32 -1.49
N GLY A 161 12.11 11.56 -0.28
CA GLY A 161 12.10 12.85 0.39
C GLY A 161 10.92 13.08 1.32
N ASP A 162 10.94 14.23 1.98
CA ASP A 162 9.83 14.72 2.81
C ASP A 162 8.91 15.58 1.92
N VAL A 163 7.88 14.93 1.39
CA VAL A 163 6.97 15.53 0.43
C VAL A 163 5.61 15.87 1.08
N GLU A 164 4.83 16.73 0.42
CA GLU A 164 3.48 17.08 0.86
C GLU A 164 2.59 15.83 1.01
N PRO A 165 1.63 15.84 1.95
CA PRO A 165 0.80 14.64 2.22
C PRO A 165 -0.11 14.26 1.05
N LEU A 166 -0.66 15.27 0.35
CA LEU A 166 -1.55 15.12 -0.81
C LEU A 166 -1.12 16.10 -1.89
N THR A 167 -1.29 15.71 -3.15
CA THR A 167 -1.05 16.58 -4.30
C THR A 167 -2.00 16.25 -5.45
N SER A 168 -2.35 17.27 -6.25
CA SER A 168 -3.00 17.13 -7.55
C SER A 168 -2.01 17.31 -8.71
N ASP A 169 -0.77 17.69 -8.42
CA ASP A 169 0.29 17.80 -9.41
C ASP A 169 0.82 16.42 -9.79
N SER A 170 1.28 16.25 -11.03
CA SER A 170 1.86 14.98 -11.47
C SER A 170 3.05 14.58 -10.58
N VAL A 171 3.01 13.35 -10.11
CA VAL A 171 4.10 12.74 -9.30
C VAL A 171 5.07 11.92 -10.15
N THR A 172 4.82 11.80 -11.45
CA THR A 172 5.59 10.92 -12.36
C THR A 172 7.06 11.33 -12.43
N ASP A 173 7.37 12.62 -12.47
CA ASP A 173 8.77 13.08 -12.53
C ASP A 173 9.52 12.79 -11.22
N ARG A 174 8.86 12.91 -10.06
CA ARG A 174 9.43 12.53 -8.76
C ARG A 174 9.68 11.03 -8.69
N ALA A 175 8.70 10.24 -9.14
CA ALA A 175 8.84 8.78 -9.22
C ALA A 175 9.98 8.37 -10.18
N ARG A 176 10.12 9.04 -11.34
CA ARG A 176 11.23 8.85 -12.27
C ARG A 176 12.58 9.10 -11.58
N GLN A 177 12.71 10.22 -10.90
CA GLN A 177 13.95 10.57 -10.20
C GLN A 177 14.30 9.50 -9.15
N THR A 178 13.32 9.08 -8.35
CA THR A 178 13.48 7.99 -7.38
C THR A 178 13.97 6.69 -8.04
N MET A 179 13.33 6.28 -9.15
CA MET A 179 13.73 5.07 -9.86
C MET A 179 15.16 5.15 -10.39
N LEU A 180 15.56 6.30 -10.97
CA LEU A 180 16.94 6.50 -11.45
C LEU A 180 17.98 6.43 -10.31
N GLU A 181 17.64 6.98 -9.13
CA GLU A 181 18.49 6.89 -7.93
C GLU A 181 18.62 5.45 -7.42
N MET A 182 17.51 4.70 -7.41
CA MET A 182 17.51 3.29 -7.01
C MET A 182 18.33 2.42 -7.97
N GLU A 183 18.13 2.57 -9.29
CA GLU A 183 18.87 1.84 -10.32
C GLU A 183 20.38 2.14 -10.29
N ALA A 184 20.78 3.32 -9.85
CA ALA A 184 22.18 3.69 -9.66
C ALA A 184 22.75 3.23 -8.30
N GLY A 185 21.95 2.67 -7.42
CA GLY A 185 22.29 2.34 -6.03
C GLY A 185 22.17 0.85 -5.68
N PRO A 186 22.20 0.53 -4.38
CA PRO A 186 22.08 -0.86 -3.90
C PRO A 186 20.69 -1.48 -4.09
N LEU A 187 19.68 -0.66 -4.44
CA LEU A 187 18.30 -1.10 -4.68
C LEU A 187 17.99 -1.26 -6.19
N ALA A 188 19.03 -1.39 -7.04
CA ALA A 188 18.84 -1.66 -8.47
C ALA A 188 17.96 -2.91 -8.68
N GLY A 189 16.97 -2.81 -9.59
CA GLY A 189 15.99 -3.85 -9.83
C GLY A 189 14.87 -3.92 -8.77
N TYR A 190 14.72 -2.91 -7.92
CA TYR A 190 13.67 -2.81 -6.92
C TYR A 190 12.25 -2.94 -7.53
N LEU A 191 11.99 -2.24 -8.63
CA LEU A 191 10.76 -2.38 -9.40
C LEU A 191 11.05 -3.03 -10.77
N PRO A 192 11.03 -4.36 -10.87
CA PRO A 192 11.39 -5.05 -12.10
C PRO A 192 10.33 -4.84 -13.19
N TYR A 193 10.78 -4.55 -14.42
CA TYR A 193 9.89 -4.56 -15.58
C TYR A 193 9.80 -5.98 -16.16
N ALA A 194 8.80 -6.74 -15.72
CA ALA A 194 8.58 -8.13 -16.12
C ALA A 194 7.61 -8.22 -17.33
N VAL A 195 7.49 -9.42 -17.91
CA VAL A 195 6.64 -9.66 -19.10
C VAL A 195 5.17 -9.22 -18.92
N GLY A 196 4.63 -9.26 -17.71
CA GLY A 196 3.25 -8.87 -17.41
C GLY A 196 3.05 -7.41 -16.99
N THR A 197 4.13 -6.66 -16.71
CA THR A 197 4.07 -5.34 -16.04
C THR A 197 3.17 -4.35 -16.78
N ASP A 198 3.36 -4.18 -18.10
CA ASP A 198 2.56 -3.24 -18.90
C ASP A 198 1.05 -3.60 -18.90
N THR A 199 0.73 -4.87 -19.03
CA THR A 199 -0.66 -5.35 -19.01
C THR A 199 -1.30 -5.15 -17.63
N THR A 200 -0.56 -5.42 -16.56
CA THR A 200 -1.02 -5.24 -15.18
C THR A 200 -1.26 -3.77 -14.87
N LEU A 201 -0.31 -2.87 -15.21
CA LEU A 201 -0.47 -1.43 -14.98
C LEU A 201 -1.64 -0.85 -15.79
N LYS A 202 -1.86 -1.28 -17.03
CA LYS A 202 -3.03 -0.87 -17.82
C LYS A 202 -4.35 -1.36 -17.20
N ARG A 203 -4.38 -2.55 -16.63
CA ARG A 203 -5.53 -3.08 -15.93
C ARG A 203 -5.82 -2.27 -14.65
N ILE A 204 -4.79 -1.94 -13.87
CA ILE A 204 -4.93 -1.09 -12.69
C ILE A 204 -5.45 0.32 -13.10
N ALA A 205 -4.90 0.91 -14.16
CA ALA A 205 -5.35 2.20 -14.67
C ALA A 205 -6.83 2.19 -15.09
N ALA A 206 -7.33 1.07 -15.63
CA ALA A 206 -8.72 0.92 -16.06
C ALA A 206 -9.73 0.95 -14.90
N GLU A 207 -9.30 0.82 -13.64
CA GLU A 207 -10.14 1.07 -12.46
C GLU A 207 -10.45 2.56 -12.28
N LYS A 208 -9.72 3.47 -12.94
CA LYS A 208 -9.92 4.92 -12.94
C LYS A 208 -10.00 5.55 -11.56
N PRO A 209 -9.07 5.26 -10.64
CA PRO A 209 -9.13 5.80 -9.30
C PRO A 209 -9.02 7.33 -9.32
N THR A 210 -9.73 8.00 -8.41
CA THR A 210 -9.63 9.45 -8.21
C THR A 210 -8.61 9.82 -7.12
N THR A 211 -8.26 8.83 -6.29
CA THR A 211 -7.20 8.93 -5.28
C THR A 211 -6.26 7.74 -5.45
N VAL A 212 -4.95 8.01 -5.55
CA VAL A 212 -3.90 6.99 -5.65
C VAL A 212 -2.98 7.14 -4.46
N ALA A 213 -3.13 6.22 -3.50
CA ALA A 213 -2.48 6.24 -2.20
C ALA A 213 -1.22 5.36 -2.22
N THR A 214 -0.07 5.98 -2.47
CA THR A 214 1.24 5.31 -2.43
C THR A 214 1.76 5.19 -1.00
N MET A 215 2.54 4.15 -0.73
CA MET A 215 3.20 3.95 0.55
C MET A 215 4.31 4.98 0.77
N HIS A 216 5.07 5.30 -0.25
CA HIS A 216 6.21 6.21 -0.20
C HIS A 216 5.99 7.42 -1.09
N GLY A 217 5.65 8.57 -0.48
CA GLY A 217 5.43 9.80 -1.21
C GLY A 217 4.09 10.48 -0.94
N SER A 218 3.72 11.42 -1.79
CA SER A 218 2.43 12.13 -1.73
C SER A 218 1.31 11.25 -2.26
N VAL A 219 0.16 11.25 -1.59
CA VAL A 219 -1.08 10.71 -2.17
C VAL A 219 -1.50 11.61 -3.33
N TYR A 220 -1.69 11.03 -4.50
CA TYR A 220 -2.17 11.77 -5.67
C TYR A 220 -3.70 11.80 -5.71
N THR A 221 -4.26 12.97 -5.98
CA THR A 221 -5.71 13.16 -6.19
C THR A 221 -5.97 13.77 -7.56
N GLY A 222 -6.78 13.12 -8.39
CA GLY A 222 -7.10 13.58 -9.73
C GLY A 222 -7.38 12.44 -10.70
N ASP A 223 -6.90 12.56 -11.94
CA ASP A 223 -7.03 11.53 -12.97
C ASP A 223 -6.01 10.40 -12.74
N GLY A 224 -6.39 9.41 -11.92
CA GLY A 224 -5.54 8.27 -11.59
C GLY A 224 -5.28 7.35 -12.79
N GLU A 225 -6.23 7.22 -13.73
CA GLU A 225 -6.00 6.50 -14.99
C GLU A 225 -4.79 7.08 -15.72
N LYS A 226 -4.79 8.40 -15.93
CA LYS A 226 -3.70 9.11 -16.57
C LYS A 226 -2.38 8.96 -15.80
N ALA A 227 -2.41 9.18 -14.48
CA ALA A 227 -1.21 9.10 -13.64
C ALA A 227 -0.55 7.70 -13.70
N ILE A 228 -1.35 6.63 -13.64
CA ILE A 228 -0.85 5.24 -13.72
C ILE A 228 -0.31 4.92 -15.12
N LEU A 229 -0.95 5.41 -16.19
CA LEU A 229 -0.46 5.19 -17.56
C LEU A 229 0.84 5.96 -17.84
N GLU A 230 0.98 7.19 -17.35
CA GLU A 230 2.23 7.96 -17.41
C GLU A 230 3.36 7.26 -16.65
N TYR A 231 3.05 6.75 -15.45
CA TYR A 231 3.99 5.95 -14.65
C TYR A 231 4.40 4.66 -15.39
N ALA A 232 3.46 3.94 -16.00
CA ALA A 232 3.75 2.72 -16.78
C ALA A 232 4.71 3.00 -17.95
N ALA A 233 4.51 4.12 -18.66
CA ALA A 233 5.39 4.54 -19.74
C ALA A 233 6.80 4.86 -19.21
N MET A 234 6.88 5.60 -18.10
CA MET A 234 8.13 5.93 -17.42
C MET A 234 8.89 4.69 -16.95
N LEU A 235 8.19 3.77 -16.27
CA LEU A 235 8.79 2.54 -15.76
C LEU A 235 9.36 1.67 -16.89
N LYS A 236 8.64 1.58 -18.00
CA LYS A 236 9.11 0.89 -19.21
C LYS A 236 10.39 1.52 -19.77
N GLU A 237 10.48 2.84 -19.78
CA GLU A 237 11.65 3.56 -20.26
C GLU A 237 12.88 3.35 -19.35
N VAL A 238 12.67 3.38 -18.04
CA VAL A 238 13.77 3.31 -17.04
C VAL A 238 14.22 1.87 -16.78
N CYS A 239 13.29 0.93 -16.66
CA CYS A 239 13.57 -0.44 -16.21
C CYS A 239 13.30 -1.52 -17.28
N GLY A 240 12.75 -1.16 -18.44
CA GLY A 240 12.29 -2.12 -19.46
C GLY A 240 13.32 -2.49 -20.53
N ALA A 241 14.65 -2.25 -20.30
CA ALA A 241 15.72 -2.51 -21.27
C ALA A 241 16.20 -3.97 -21.29
#